data_ce6d4ea0c41336cde69c76e1cc3cb809
#
_entry.id   ce6d4ea0c41336cde69c76e1cc3cb809
#
_cell.length_a   1.000
_cell.length_b   1.000
_cell.length_c   1.000
_cell.angle_alpha   90.00
_cell.angle_beta   90.00
_cell.angle_gamma   90.00
#
_symmetry.space_group_name_H-M   'P 1'
#
loop_
_entity.id
_entity.type
_entity.pdbx_description
1 polymer ?
#
loop_
_entity_poly.entity_id
_entity_poly.type
_entity_poly.pdbx_seq_one_letter_code
_entity_poly.pdbx_strand_id
1 'polypeptide(L)'
;EKNFRVKTDRNNRALAGLSMGGIQTLNVGIPNLDNFAYLGIFSSGWWANPTPFGGGNDNEKYYKMLQDKKDDYNTKLKQFWISMGGKEDIAYNNCQVMMKRFDQIGIKYTYFETPGGHTWPVWRESLYQFAPLLFK
;
A
#
# COMPACT_ATOMS: atom_id res chain seq x y z
N GLU A 1 11.29 8.01 -18.49
CA GLU A 1 10.43 9.12 -18.93
C GLU A 1 10.94 9.78 -20.21
N LYS A 2 12.26 9.90 -20.40
CA LYS A 2 12.85 10.58 -21.59
C LYS A 2 12.41 9.98 -22.93
N ASN A 3 12.09 8.69 -22.97
CA ASN A 3 11.78 7.96 -24.21
C ASN A 3 10.27 7.83 -24.49
N PHE A 4 9.42 8.32 -23.60
CA PHE A 4 7.96 8.16 -23.71
C PHE A 4 7.25 9.46 -23.38
N ARG A 5 6.12 9.72 -24.03
CA ARG A 5 5.23 10.85 -23.73
C ARG A 5 4.43 10.54 -22.47
N VAL A 6 4.94 10.90 -21.33
CA VAL A 6 4.30 10.70 -20.03
C VAL A 6 4.17 12.03 -19.29
N LYS A 7 3.15 12.12 -18.43
CA LYS A 7 3.05 13.21 -17.46
C LYS A 7 3.97 12.88 -16.29
N THR A 8 4.87 13.78 -15.95
CA THR A 8 5.97 13.52 -15.00
C THR A 8 5.71 14.02 -13.59
N ASP A 9 4.62 14.74 -13.37
CA ASP A 9 4.26 15.22 -12.05
C ASP A 9 3.68 14.10 -11.16
N ARG A 10 3.75 14.30 -9.84
CA ARG A 10 3.32 13.32 -8.86
C ARG A 10 1.85 12.90 -8.99
N ASN A 11 0.97 13.82 -9.43
CA ASN A 11 -0.46 13.54 -9.56
C ASN A 11 -0.77 12.54 -10.69
N ASN A 12 0.20 12.30 -11.55
CA ASN A 12 0.13 11.32 -12.63
C ASN A 12 1.05 10.11 -12.39
N ARG A 13 1.44 9.87 -11.12
CA ARG A 13 2.24 8.71 -10.72
C ARG A 13 1.54 7.90 -9.66
N ALA A 14 1.41 6.61 -9.95
CA ALA A 14 0.93 5.58 -9.02
C ALA A 14 2.02 4.53 -8.81
N LEU A 15 2.10 3.99 -7.62
CA LEU A 15 2.93 2.83 -7.29
C LEU A 15 2.03 1.77 -6.66
N ALA A 16 2.05 0.57 -7.20
CA ALA A 16 1.25 -0.53 -6.66
C ALA A 16 2.01 -1.85 -6.76
N GLY A 17 1.69 -2.78 -5.87
CA GLY A 17 2.28 -4.10 -5.88
C GLY A 17 1.48 -5.12 -5.08
N LEU A 18 1.60 -6.38 -5.48
CA LEU A 18 0.99 -7.50 -4.79
C LEU A 18 2.02 -8.28 -3.97
N SER A 19 1.61 -8.87 -2.85
CA SER A 19 2.46 -9.70 -2.00
C SER A 19 3.74 -8.98 -1.59
N MET A 20 4.92 -9.50 -1.88
CA MET A 20 6.20 -8.78 -1.66
C MET A 20 6.26 -7.43 -2.38
N GLY A 21 5.65 -7.31 -3.56
CA GLY A 21 5.53 -6.04 -4.28
C GLY A 21 4.75 -4.99 -3.50
N GLY A 22 3.78 -5.39 -2.68
CA GLY A 22 3.07 -4.50 -1.76
C GLY A 22 3.97 -3.96 -0.65
N ILE A 23 4.83 -4.81 -0.07
CA ILE A 23 5.85 -4.36 0.90
C ILE A 23 6.82 -3.38 0.24
N GLN A 24 7.27 -3.68 -0.98
CA GLN A 24 8.15 -2.78 -1.75
C GLN A 24 7.45 -1.45 -2.05
N THR A 25 6.15 -1.48 -2.38
CA THR A 25 5.35 -0.27 -2.58
C THR A 25 5.30 0.59 -1.32
N LEU A 26 5.10 0.00 -0.16
CA LEU A 26 5.16 0.70 1.13
C LEU A 26 6.56 1.29 1.38
N ASN A 27 7.60 0.47 1.23
CA ASN A 27 8.98 0.85 1.53
C ASN A 27 9.52 1.95 0.59
N VAL A 28 9.03 2.00 -0.64
CA VAL A 28 9.39 3.04 -1.62
C VAL A 28 8.44 4.24 -1.55
N GLY A 29 7.14 3.99 -1.46
CA GLY A 29 6.12 5.03 -1.53
C GLY A 29 6.10 5.94 -0.31
N ILE A 30 6.23 5.37 0.90
CA ILE A 30 6.18 6.15 2.15
C ILE A 30 7.32 7.19 2.22
N PRO A 31 8.60 6.85 2.05
CA PRO A 31 9.66 7.87 2.10
C PRO A 31 9.67 8.81 0.90
N ASN A 32 8.97 8.48 -0.18
CA ASN A 32 8.94 9.25 -1.43
C ASN A 32 7.56 9.86 -1.74
N LEU A 33 6.88 10.37 -0.73
CA LEU A 33 5.54 10.95 -0.84
C LEU A 33 5.42 12.02 -1.95
N ASP A 34 6.49 12.77 -2.20
CA ASP A 34 6.50 13.82 -3.21
C ASP A 34 6.59 13.28 -4.66
N ASN A 35 6.82 11.98 -4.83
CA ASN A 35 6.88 11.33 -6.14
C ASN A 35 5.58 10.63 -6.55
N PHE A 36 4.70 10.30 -5.59
CA PHE A 36 3.51 9.49 -5.85
C PHE A 36 2.26 10.11 -5.23
N ALA A 37 1.16 10.14 -5.96
CA ALA A 37 -0.14 10.52 -5.45
C ALA A 37 -1.06 9.32 -5.16
N TYR A 38 -0.68 8.12 -5.60
CA TYR A 38 -1.47 6.91 -5.47
C TYR A 38 -0.57 5.76 -5.04
N LEU A 39 -0.95 5.07 -3.97
CA LEU A 39 -0.31 3.83 -3.51
C LEU A 39 -1.34 2.71 -3.46
N GLY A 40 -0.99 1.54 -4.03
CA GLY A 40 -1.83 0.35 -4.04
C GLY A 40 -1.11 -0.86 -3.45
N ILE A 41 -1.67 -1.40 -2.38
CA ILE A 41 -1.12 -2.55 -1.63
C ILE A 41 -2.08 -3.71 -1.79
N PHE A 42 -1.70 -4.77 -2.51
CA PHE A 42 -2.55 -5.91 -2.79
C PHE A 42 -2.05 -7.17 -2.07
N SER A 43 -2.92 -7.80 -1.27
CA SER A 43 -2.60 -9.01 -0.50
C SER A 43 -1.25 -8.91 0.20
N SER A 44 -1.05 -7.85 0.97
CA SER A 44 0.24 -7.51 1.55
C SER A 44 0.08 -6.65 2.81
N GLY A 45 1.18 -6.50 3.52
CA GLY A 45 1.33 -5.66 4.69
C GLY A 45 2.71 -5.88 5.30
N TRP A 46 3.21 -4.95 6.07
CA TRP A 46 4.45 -5.14 6.79
C TRP A 46 4.34 -6.29 7.78
N TRP A 47 5.37 -7.13 7.82
CA TRP A 47 5.46 -8.21 8.78
C TRP A 47 5.52 -7.66 10.21
N ALA A 48 4.65 -8.18 11.09
CA ALA A 48 4.62 -7.78 12.49
C ALA A 48 5.82 -8.35 13.30
N ASN A 49 6.35 -9.49 12.84
CA ASN A 49 7.46 -10.19 13.47
C ASN A 49 8.61 -10.43 12.47
N PRO A 50 9.85 -10.59 12.92
CA PRO A 50 10.94 -11.02 12.07
C PRO A 50 10.62 -12.33 11.35
N THR A 51 10.89 -12.38 10.05
CA THR A 51 10.75 -13.59 9.24
C THR A 51 12.09 -13.96 8.62
N PRO A 52 12.27 -15.21 8.13
CA PRO A 52 13.47 -15.59 7.38
C PRO A 52 13.73 -14.73 6.14
N PHE A 53 12.70 -14.03 5.66
CA PHE A 53 12.76 -13.14 4.49
C PHE A 53 12.95 -11.65 4.86
N GLY A 54 13.29 -11.37 6.13
CA GLY A 54 13.35 -10.00 6.66
C GLY A 54 12.00 -9.52 7.21
N GLY A 55 11.99 -8.37 7.83
CA GLY A 55 10.80 -7.76 8.43
C GLY A 55 10.91 -7.60 9.95
N GLY A 56 9.86 -7.15 10.58
CA GLY A 56 9.83 -6.86 12.01
C GLY A 56 10.25 -5.44 12.34
N ASN A 57 11.25 -5.25 13.17
CA ASN A 57 11.62 -3.94 13.71
C ASN A 57 12.01 -2.88 12.65
N ASP A 58 12.44 -3.29 11.45
CA ASP A 58 12.81 -2.37 10.38
C ASP A 58 11.63 -1.52 9.87
N ASN A 59 10.40 -1.94 10.14
CA ASN A 59 9.21 -1.21 9.72
C ASN A 59 8.89 -0.02 10.63
N GLU A 60 9.43 0.03 11.84
CA GLU A 60 9.16 1.12 12.80
C GLU A 60 9.53 2.49 12.26
N LYS A 61 10.59 2.58 11.46
CA LYS A 61 10.98 3.83 10.79
C LYS A 61 9.88 4.38 9.88
N TYR A 62 9.15 3.51 9.17
CA TYR A 62 8.06 3.92 8.29
C TYR A 62 6.83 4.34 9.08
N TYR A 63 6.48 3.62 10.14
CA TYR A 63 5.40 4.04 11.04
C TYR A 63 5.70 5.39 11.68
N LYS A 64 6.96 5.62 12.07
CA LYS A 64 7.38 6.93 12.57
C LYS A 64 7.24 8.02 11.52
N MET A 65 7.63 7.78 10.26
CA MET A 65 7.43 8.74 9.17
C MET A 65 5.95 9.09 8.98
N LEU A 66 5.08 8.07 8.99
CA LEU A 66 3.63 8.25 8.91
C LEU A 66 3.10 9.10 10.07
N GLN A 67 3.55 8.83 11.30
CA GLN A 67 3.14 9.58 12.48
C GLN A 67 3.62 11.03 12.44
N ASP A 68 4.89 11.26 12.10
CA ASP A 68 5.51 12.60 12.10
C ASP A 68 4.90 13.50 11.00
N LYS A 69 4.41 12.93 9.90
CA LYS A 69 3.87 13.65 8.73
C LYS A 69 2.45 13.21 8.36
N LYS A 70 1.66 12.81 9.34
CA LYS A 70 0.30 12.29 9.14
C LYS A 70 -0.55 13.16 8.21
N ASP A 71 -0.57 14.45 8.44
CA ASP A 71 -1.40 15.38 7.68
C ASP A 71 -0.93 15.52 6.22
N ASP A 72 0.39 15.45 5.98
CA ASP A 72 0.94 15.42 4.62
C ASP A 72 0.50 14.17 3.87
N TYR A 73 0.59 12.98 4.49
CA TYR A 73 0.13 11.74 3.87
C TYR A 73 -1.37 11.79 3.55
N ASN A 74 -2.18 12.22 4.52
CA ASN A 74 -3.63 12.31 4.38
C ASN A 74 -4.09 13.35 3.35
N THR A 75 -3.28 14.36 3.07
CA THR A 75 -3.59 15.44 2.13
C THR A 75 -3.02 15.17 0.73
N LYS A 76 -1.78 14.68 0.66
CA LYS A 76 -1.07 14.51 -0.59
C LYS A 76 -1.41 13.19 -1.30
N LEU A 77 -1.68 12.09 -0.58
CA LEU A 77 -2.13 10.86 -1.22
C LEU A 77 -3.59 11.00 -1.63
N LYS A 78 -3.85 11.02 -2.93
CA LYS A 78 -5.19 10.99 -3.50
C LYS A 78 -5.86 9.63 -3.29
N GLN A 79 -5.04 8.57 -3.28
CA GLN A 79 -5.48 7.22 -2.96
C GLN A 79 -4.37 6.46 -2.24
N PHE A 80 -4.66 6.01 -1.04
CA PHE A 80 -3.90 4.98 -0.35
C PHE A 80 -4.80 3.75 -0.28
N TRP A 81 -4.61 2.83 -1.22
CA TRP A 81 -5.45 1.66 -1.40
C TRP A 81 -4.81 0.43 -0.78
N ILE A 82 -5.59 -0.30 -0.02
CA ILE A 82 -5.21 -1.59 0.56
C ILE A 82 -6.28 -2.59 0.15
N SER A 83 -5.89 -3.68 -0.49
CA SER A 83 -6.81 -4.75 -0.82
C SER A 83 -6.31 -6.11 -0.36
N MET A 84 -7.25 -7.00 -0.06
CA MET A 84 -6.96 -8.29 0.54
C MET A 84 -7.94 -9.34 0.03
N GLY A 85 -7.47 -10.58 -0.04
CA GLY A 85 -8.35 -11.76 -0.07
C GLY A 85 -9.02 -11.98 1.28
N GLY A 86 -9.76 -13.07 1.42
CA GLY A 86 -10.36 -13.46 2.69
C GLY A 86 -9.33 -13.94 3.72
N LYS A 87 -9.83 -14.50 4.81
CA LYS A 87 -8.98 -15.00 5.92
C LYS A 87 -8.00 -16.10 5.52
N GLU A 88 -8.24 -16.76 4.40
CA GLU A 88 -7.35 -17.75 3.80
C GLU A 88 -6.16 -17.13 3.05
N ASP A 89 -6.13 -15.83 2.86
CA ASP A 89 -4.95 -15.14 2.31
C ASP A 89 -3.83 -15.11 3.37
N ILE A 90 -2.66 -15.61 3.00
CA ILE A 90 -1.51 -15.71 3.92
C ILE A 90 -1.04 -14.35 4.46
N ALA A 91 -1.34 -13.25 3.76
CA ALA A 91 -1.00 -11.91 4.19
C ALA A 91 -2.08 -11.27 5.08
N TYR A 92 -3.23 -11.93 5.28
CA TYR A 92 -4.40 -11.35 5.95
C TYR A 92 -4.05 -10.77 7.33
N ASN A 93 -3.46 -11.60 8.20
CA ASN A 93 -3.16 -11.18 9.57
C ASN A 93 -2.17 -10.00 9.64
N ASN A 94 -1.13 -10.02 8.81
CA ASN A 94 -0.16 -8.91 8.76
C ASN A 94 -0.79 -7.61 8.27
N CYS A 95 -1.67 -7.71 7.28
CA CYS A 95 -2.43 -6.57 6.78
C CYS A 95 -3.32 -5.97 7.87
N GLN A 96 -4.06 -6.81 8.62
CA GLN A 96 -4.91 -6.36 9.71
C GLN A 96 -4.11 -5.64 10.81
N VAL A 97 -2.95 -6.18 11.18
CA VAL A 97 -2.04 -5.55 12.17
C VAL A 97 -1.54 -4.19 11.65
N MET A 98 -1.14 -4.11 10.39
CA MET A 98 -0.70 -2.85 9.77
C MET A 98 -1.83 -1.82 9.74
N MET A 99 -3.02 -2.20 9.30
CA MET A 99 -4.18 -1.29 9.25
C MET A 99 -4.57 -0.78 10.64
N LYS A 100 -4.55 -1.63 11.65
CA LYS A 100 -4.79 -1.21 13.03
C LYS A 100 -3.79 -0.14 13.49
N ARG A 101 -2.52 -0.24 13.11
CA ARG A 101 -1.52 0.80 13.38
C ARG A 101 -1.78 2.08 12.59
N PHE A 102 -2.21 1.97 11.33
CA PHE A 102 -2.63 3.14 10.54
C PHE A 102 -3.81 3.86 11.19
N ASP A 103 -4.80 3.12 11.69
CA ASP A 103 -5.93 3.69 12.43
C ASP A 103 -5.48 4.42 13.70
N GLN A 104 -4.56 3.84 14.48
CA GLN A 104 -4.00 4.46 15.68
C GLN A 104 -3.23 5.75 15.39
N ILE A 105 -2.51 5.81 14.26
CA ILE A 105 -1.80 7.01 13.80
C ILE A 105 -2.80 8.03 13.23
N GLY A 106 -3.91 7.59 12.66
CA GLY A 106 -4.88 8.42 11.96
C GLY A 106 -4.57 8.59 10.48
N ILE A 107 -3.95 7.58 9.84
CA ILE A 107 -3.72 7.53 8.39
C ILE A 107 -5.03 7.15 7.69
N LYS A 108 -5.40 7.93 6.68
CA LYS A 108 -6.56 7.64 5.82
C LYS A 108 -6.16 6.68 4.71
N TYR A 109 -6.95 5.62 4.54
CA TYR A 109 -6.80 4.65 3.45
C TYR A 109 -8.16 4.11 3.04
N THR A 110 -8.22 3.53 1.85
CA THR A 110 -9.37 2.76 1.38
C THR A 110 -9.05 1.28 1.50
N TYR A 111 -9.90 0.50 2.16
CA TYR A 111 -9.77 -0.95 2.26
C TYR A 111 -10.81 -1.65 1.40
N PHE A 112 -10.35 -2.65 0.64
CA PHE A 112 -11.20 -3.53 -0.16
C PHE A 112 -10.86 -4.98 0.12
N GLU A 113 -11.86 -5.79 0.41
CA GLU A 113 -11.72 -7.22 0.63
C GLU A 113 -12.61 -7.98 -0.37
N THR A 114 -12.07 -9.06 -0.95
CA THR A 114 -12.80 -9.96 -1.83
C THR A 114 -12.58 -11.40 -1.40
N PRO A 115 -13.58 -12.30 -1.50
CA PRO A 115 -13.38 -13.70 -1.17
C PRO A 115 -12.24 -14.33 -1.97
N GLY A 116 -11.48 -15.22 -1.32
CA GLY A 116 -10.36 -15.95 -1.93
C GLY A 116 -9.06 -15.75 -1.18
N GLY A 117 -8.09 -16.60 -1.47
CA GLY A 117 -6.77 -16.59 -0.83
C GLY A 117 -5.74 -15.76 -1.59
N HIS A 118 -4.48 -16.10 -1.42
CA HIS A 118 -3.32 -15.43 -2.03
C HIS A 118 -3.17 -15.83 -3.50
N THR A 119 -4.08 -15.38 -4.36
CA THR A 119 -4.24 -15.89 -5.73
C THR A 119 -4.55 -14.81 -6.77
N TRP A 120 -4.26 -15.13 -8.03
CA TRP A 120 -4.51 -14.25 -9.18
C TRP A 120 -5.96 -13.75 -9.32
N PRO A 121 -7.02 -14.55 -9.08
CA PRO A 121 -8.40 -14.06 -9.13
C PRO A 121 -8.61 -12.88 -8.18
N VAL A 122 -8.10 -12.98 -6.94
CA VAL A 122 -8.17 -11.90 -5.93
C VAL A 122 -7.44 -10.65 -6.42
N TRP A 123 -6.23 -10.81 -6.95
CA TRP A 123 -5.42 -9.65 -7.38
C TRP A 123 -5.98 -8.97 -8.63
N ARG A 124 -6.58 -9.72 -9.55
CA ARG A 124 -7.27 -9.15 -10.70
C ARG A 124 -8.49 -8.34 -10.29
N GLU A 125 -9.28 -8.84 -9.34
CA GLU A 125 -10.42 -8.11 -8.80
C GLU A 125 -9.94 -6.83 -8.09
N SER A 126 -8.88 -6.93 -7.28
CA SER A 126 -8.27 -5.78 -6.62
C SER A 126 -7.81 -4.70 -7.60
N LEU A 127 -7.16 -5.10 -8.70
CA LEU A 127 -6.73 -4.18 -9.75
C LEU A 127 -7.92 -3.56 -10.49
N TYR A 128 -8.95 -4.35 -10.78
CA TYR A 128 -10.19 -3.89 -11.43
C TYR A 128 -10.88 -2.79 -10.62
N GLN A 129 -10.89 -2.91 -9.30
CA GLN A 129 -11.46 -1.90 -8.40
C GLN A 129 -10.53 -0.68 -8.22
N PHE A 130 -9.23 -0.88 -8.18
CA PHE A 130 -8.24 0.17 -7.96
C PHE A 130 -7.98 1.05 -9.17
N ALA A 131 -7.82 0.46 -10.36
CA ALA A 131 -7.41 1.19 -11.57
C ALA A 131 -8.33 2.35 -11.95
N PRO A 132 -9.68 2.25 -11.83
CA PRO A 132 -10.58 3.36 -12.12
C PRO A 132 -10.45 4.56 -11.18
N LEU A 133 -9.77 4.41 -10.04
CA LEU A 133 -9.56 5.49 -9.07
C LEU A 133 -8.33 6.34 -9.38
N LEU A 134 -7.49 5.90 -10.32
CA LEU A 134 -6.23 6.55 -10.63
C LEU A 134 -6.43 7.77 -11.54
N PHE A 135 -5.58 8.78 -11.33
CA PHE A 135 -5.41 9.94 -12.21
C PHE A 135 -6.67 10.81 -12.42
N LYS A 136 -7.53 10.84 -11.42
CA LYS A 136 -8.73 11.70 -11.37
C LYS A 136 -8.46 13.01 -10.63
#